data_02ec51aed14dacd4029ecdae90f483d1
#
_entry.id   02ec51aed14dacd4029ecdae90f483d1
#
_cell.length_a   1.000
_cell.length_b   1.000
_cell.length_c   1.000
_cell.angle_alpha   90.00
_cell.angle_beta   90.00
_cell.angle_gamma   90.00
#
_symmetry.space_group_name_H-M   'P 1'
#
loop_
_entity.id
_entity.type
_entity.pdbx_description
1 polymer ?
#
loop_
_entity_poly.entity_id
_entity_poly.type
_entity_poly.pdbx_seq_one_letter_code
_entity_poly.pdbx_strand_id
1 'polypeptide(L)'
;MSFEAPTLDRIEDGGATFDLQERLAEGPVLMLWIGASCSGCHDWTELIKSAIDEGAFNNTSMGVVSVHRWAEFESLEDVHETFAVESNDSHYTPWTVVTPSTTTPTFEFGTNDDTGYPVYEAYGNPGTPTLQVIDQAGALVWQSKTYWANETLLGEAISFFD
;
A
#
# COMPACT_ATOMS: atom_id res chain seq x y z
N MET A 1 5.67 -13.57 -3.04
CA MET A 1 6.65 -13.00 -2.11
C MET A 1 5.98 -12.19 -1.01
N SER A 2 6.70 -11.92 0.03
CA SER A 2 6.21 -11.20 1.18
C SER A 2 7.32 -10.33 1.79
N PHE A 3 6.94 -9.42 2.69
CA PHE A 3 7.89 -8.63 3.47
C PHE A 3 7.26 -8.21 4.79
N GLU A 4 8.12 -7.79 5.72
CA GLU A 4 7.71 -7.19 6.98
C GLU A 4 8.31 -5.79 7.07
N ALA A 5 7.55 -4.84 7.58
CA ALA A 5 8.04 -3.47 7.77
C ALA A 5 7.22 -2.78 8.86
N PRO A 6 7.78 -1.74 9.52
CA PRO A 6 7.02 -1.00 10.51
C PRO A 6 5.87 -0.22 9.87
N THR A 7 4.81 -0.02 10.63
CA THR A 7 3.70 0.85 10.26
C THR A 7 3.96 2.26 10.79
N LEU A 8 3.22 3.25 10.27
CA LEU A 8 3.24 4.59 10.86
C LEU A 8 2.70 4.54 12.28
N ASP A 9 3.27 5.37 13.15
CA ASP A 9 2.85 5.47 14.54
C ASP A 9 1.53 6.25 14.61
N ARG A 10 0.44 5.52 14.58
CA ARG A 10 -0.93 6.02 14.73
C ARG A 10 -1.60 5.30 15.88
N ILE A 11 -2.62 5.93 16.44
CA ILE A 11 -3.39 5.35 17.54
C ILE A 11 -3.98 3.99 17.14
N GLU A 12 -4.54 3.89 15.93
CA GLU A 12 -5.18 2.68 15.39
C GLU A 12 -4.18 1.56 15.16
N ASP A 13 -2.99 1.89 14.70
CA ASP A 13 -1.98 0.89 14.35
C ASP A 13 -1.00 0.60 15.49
N GLY A 14 -0.88 1.52 16.45
CA GLY A 14 0.00 1.36 17.60
C GLY A 14 1.49 1.25 17.26
N GLY A 15 1.91 1.67 16.04
CA GLY A 15 3.27 1.54 15.59
C GLY A 15 3.71 0.09 15.36
N ALA A 16 2.76 -0.81 15.06
CA ALA A 16 3.01 -2.23 14.90
C ALA A 16 3.86 -2.56 13.65
N THR A 17 4.32 -3.79 13.57
CA THR A 17 4.98 -4.32 12.36
C THR A 17 3.92 -4.94 11.46
N PHE A 18 3.95 -4.57 10.18
CA PHE A 18 3.11 -5.15 9.14
C PHE A 18 3.82 -6.36 8.52
N ASP A 19 3.10 -7.47 8.39
CA ASP A 19 3.55 -8.68 7.72
C ASP A 19 2.58 -8.97 6.56
N LEU A 20 3.06 -8.86 5.34
CA LEU A 20 2.21 -9.03 4.14
C LEU A 20 1.64 -10.45 4.05
N GLN A 21 2.43 -11.48 4.34
CA GLN A 21 1.94 -12.86 4.28
C GLN A 21 0.79 -13.10 5.25
N GLU A 22 0.91 -12.58 6.47
CA GLU A 22 -0.16 -12.67 7.48
C GLU A 22 -1.42 -11.94 7.00
N ARG A 23 -1.24 -10.74 6.43
CA ARG A 23 -2.38 -9.96 5.91
C ARG A 23 -3.08 -10.69 4.75
N LEU A 24 -2.32 -11.32 3.87
CA LEU A 24 -2.87 -12.02 2.70
C LEU A 24 -3.71 -13.25 3.07
N ALA A 25 -3.57 -13.75 4.29
CA ALA A 25 -4.46 -14.83 4.78
C ALA A 25 -5.92 -14.36 4.87
N GLU A 26 -6.16 -13.06 5.01
CA GLU A 26 -7.51 -12.48 5.09
C GLU A 26 -8.11 -12.19 3.71
N GLY A 27 -7.30 -12.08 2.68
CA GLY A 27 -7.73 -11.78 1.31
C GLY A 27 -6.63 -11.06 0.53
N PRO A 28 -6.87 -10.79 -0.76
CA PRO A 28 -5.91 -10.03 -1.57
C PRO A 28 -5.77 -8.60 -1.07
N VAL A 29 -4.71 -7.93 -1.50
CA VAL A 29 -4.40 -6.57 -1.07
C VAL A 29 -4.28 -5.64 -2.27
N LEU A 30 -4.96 -4.50 -2.17
CA LEU A 30 -4.73 -3.36 -3.05
C LEU A 30 -3.63 -2.51 -2.40
N MET A 31 -2.47 -2.48 -3.04
CA MET A 31 -1.29 -1.82 -2.51
C MET A 31 -1.03 -0.53 -3.26
N LEU A 32 -1.05 0.59 -2.54
CA LEU A 32 -0.79 1.91 -3.09
C LEU A 32 0.59 2.37 -2.65
N TRP A 33 1.49 2.57 -3.62
CA TRP A 33 2.83 3.12 -3.37
C TRP A 33 2.77 4.64 -3.33
N ILE A 34 3.24 5.24 -2.24
CA ILE A 34 3.04 6.66 -1.95
C ILE A 34 4.33 7.40 -1.61
N GLY A 35 4.25 8.74 -1.76
CA GLY A 35 5.24 9.68 -1.23
C GLY A 35 4.51 10.84 -0.57
N ALA A 36 5.15 11.48 0.42
CA ALA A 36 4.55 12.58 1.18
C ALA A 36 4.33 13.83 0.30
N SER A 37 5.24 14.11 -0.63
CA SER A 37 5.15 15.27 -1.52
C SER A 37 4.54 14.94 -2.89
N CYS A 38 3.80 13.85 -2.98
CA CYS A 38 3.22 13.34 -4.22
C CYS A 38 1.74 13.72 -4.32
N SER A 39 1.40 14.70 -5.16
CA SER A 39 0.01 15.15 -5.32
C SER A 39 -0.90 14.06 -5.90
N GLY A 40 -0.40 13.27 -6.85
CA GLY A 40 -1.16 12.14 -7.41
C GLY A 40 -1.46 11.05 -6.37
N CYS A 41 -0.58 10.88 -5.37
CA CYS A 41 -0.82 9.96 -4.26
C CYS A 41 -2.01 10.42 -3.41
N HIS A 42 -2.11 11.72 -3.17
CA HIS A 42 -3.23 12.30 -2.43
C HIS A 42 -4.55 12.12 -3.18
N ASP A 43 -4.52 12.33 -4.50
CA ASP A 43 -5.70 12.12 -5.34
C ASP A 43 -6.16 10.65 -5.31
N TRP A 44 -5.24 9.70 -5.40
CA TRP A 44 -5.57 8.28 -5.27
C TRP A 44 -6.13 7.93 -3.89
N THR A 45 -5.53 8.47 -2.83
CA THR A 45 -6.00 8.26 -1.46
C THR A 45 -7.43 8.76 -1.30
N GLU A 46 -7.74 9.96 -1.77
CA GLU A 46 -9.10 10.51 -1.73
C GLU A 46 -10.09 9.68 -2.54
N LEU A 47 -9.69 9.22 -3.72
CA LEU A 47 -10.54 8.38 -4.57
C LEU A 47 -10.86 7.05 -3.88
N ILE A 48 -9.88 6.42 -3.27
CA ILE A 48 -10.07 5.16 -2.53
C ILE A 48 -10.96 5.38 -1.31
N LYS A 49 -10.76 6.46 -0.56
CA LYS A 49 -11.62 6.82 0.59
C LYS A 49 -13.08 6.95 0.16
N SER A 50 -13.33 7.66 -0.94
CA SER A 50 -14.68 7.80 -1.50
C SER A 50 -15.27 6.44 -1.91
N ALA A 51 -14.48 5.59 -2.53
CA ALA A 51 -14.93 4.26 -2.94
C ALA A 51 -15.29 3.38 -1.73
N ILE A 52 -14.53 3.46 -0.65
CA ILE A 52 -14.82 2.77 0.61
C ILE A 52 -16.16 3.26 1.16
N ASP A 53 -16.36 4.57 1.23
CA ASP A 53 -17.59 5.18 1.74
C ASP A 53 -18.81 4.81 0.91
N GLU A 54 -18.65 4.65 -0.40
CA GLU A 54 -19.70 4.24 -1.33
C GLU A 54 -19.97 2.73 -1.33
N GLY A 55 -19.20 1.95 -0.58
CA GLY A 55 -19.36 0.51 -0.44
C GLY A 55 -18.73 -0.32 -1.55
N ALA A 56 -17.81 0.24 -2.32
CA ALA A 56 -17.18 -0.47 -3.44
C ALA A 56 -16.40 -1.73 -3.00
N PHE A 57 -15.95 -1.77 -1.74
CA PHE A 57 -15.22 -2.91 -1.18
C PHE A 57 -16.10 -3.90 -0.42
N ASN A 58 -17.42 -3.64 -0.31
CA ASN A 58 -18.29 -4.43 0.56
C ASN A 58 -18.47 -5.90 0.12
N ASN A 59 -18.31 -6.18 -1.16
CA ASN A 59 -18.49 -7.52 -1.74
C ASN A 59 -17.17 -8.22 -2.05
N THR A 60 -16.07 -7.72 -1.51
CA THR A 60 -14.73 -8.31 -1.71
C THR A 60 -14.01 -8.45 -0.37
N SER A 61 -13.11 -9.42 -0.27
CA SER A 61 -12.19 -9.55 0.86
C SER A 61 -10.90 -8.74 0.68
N MET A 62 -10.79 -7.98 -0.43
CA MET A 62 -9.63 -7.14 -0.71
C MET A 62 -9.51 -6.03 0.32
N GLY A 63 -8.33 -5.90 0.93
CA GLY A 63 -8.00 -4.78 1.80
C GLY A 63 -7.08 -3.79 1.11
N VAL A 64 -6.94 -2.61 1.69
CA VAL A 64 -6.08 -1.54 1.17
C VAL A 64 -4.89 -1.32 2.10
N VAL A 65 -3.70 -1.21 1.52
CA VAL A 65 -2.47 -0.90 2.24
C VAL A 65 -1.70 0.14 1.42
N SER A 66 -1.20 1.18 2.07
CA SER A 66 -0.27 2.11 1.44
C SER A 66 1.15 1.79 1.87
N VAL A 67 2.10 1.88 0.94
CA VAL A 67 3.52 1.59 1.20
C VAL A 67 4.34 2.82 0.81
N HIS A 68 5.11 3.34 1.77
CA HIS A 68 5.99 4.48 1.54
C HIS A 68 7.16 4.07 0.64
N ARG A 69 7.36 4.82 -0.46
CA ARG A 69 8.35 4.50 -1.50
C ARG A 69 9.69 5.23 -1.33
N TRP A 70 9.67 6.42 -0.75
CA TRP A 70 10.81 7.34 -0.82
C TRP A 70 11.56 7.47 0.51
N ALA A 71 11.88 6.33 1.14
CA ALA A 71 12.62 6.31 2.41
C ALA A 71 13.98 7.03 2.34
N GLU A 72 14.59 7.10 1.15
CA GLU A 72 15.86 7.78 0.93
C GLU A 72 15.75 9.31 0.85
N PHE A 73 14.53 9.85 0.66
CA PHE A 73 14.32 11.29 0.45
C PHE A 73 13.37 11.93 1.46
N GLU A 74 12.51 11.16 2.08
CA GLU A 74 11.48 11.67 3.00
C GLU A 74 11.66 11.07 4.39
N SER A 75 11.57 11.93 5.42
CA SER A 75 11.66 11.48 6.80
C SER A 75 10.36 10.81 7.25
N LEU A 76 10.45 9.93 8.24
CA LEU A 76 9.25 9.32 8.84
C LEU A 76 8.34 10.38 9.48
N GLU A 77 8.91 11.47 10.00
CA GLU A 77 8.15 12.58 10.55
C GLU A 77 7.26 13.23 9.48
N ASP A 78 7.82 13.50 8.29
CA ASP A 78 7.07 14.08 7.18
C ASP A 78 5.96 13.14 6.71
N VAL A 79 6.25 11.85 6.62
CA VAL A 79 5.27 10.84 6.23
C VAL A 79 4.16 10.75 7.25
N HIS A 80 4.50 10.76 8.55
CA HIS A 80 3.52 10.74 9.63
C HIS A 80 2.61 11.97 9.57
N GLU A 81 3.18 13.17 9.45
CA GLU A 81 2.39 14.40 9.39
C GLU A 81 1.44 14.42 8.18
N THR A 82 1.87 13.84 7.07
CA THR A 82 1.06 13.83 5.84
C THR A 82 -0.09 12.82 5.92
N PHE A 83 0.17 11.59 6.35
CA PHE A 83 -0.78 10.49 6.21
C PHE A 83 -1.44 10.04 7.50
N ALA A 84 -0.85 10.32 8.67
CA ALA A 84 -1.35 9.82 9.94
C ALA A 84 -2.04 10.89 10.80
N VAL A 85 -2.02 12.15 10.40
CA VAL A 85 -2.65 13.26 11.15
C VAL A 85 -4.04 13.52 10.59
N GLU A 86 -5.07 13.19 11.39
CA GLU A 86 -6.47 13.26 10.99
C GLU A 86 -6.92 14.67 10.58
N SER A 87 -6.33 15.73 11.18
CA SER A 87 -6.65 17.11 10.83
C SER A 87 -6.18 17.50 9.41
N ASN A 88 -5.34 16.70 8.79
CA ASN A 88 -4.92 16.88 7.39
C ASN A 88 -5.85 16.08 6.48
N ASP A 89 -7.12 16.46 6.42
CA ASP A 89 -8.22 15.70 5.82
C ASP A 89 -7.94 15.11 4.45
N SER A 90 -7.32 15.89 3.54
CA SER A 90 -7.11 15.45 2.16
C SER A 90 -6.00 14.42 2.02
N HIS A 91 -5.16 14.28 3.05
CA HIS A 91 -3.99 13.39 3.02
C HIS A 91 -4.09 12.27 4.05
N TYR A 92 -4.90 12.44 5.08
CA TYR A 92 -5.08 11.42 6.10
C TYR A 92 -5.51 10.10 5.47
N THR A 93 -4.80 9.04 5.84
CA THR A 93 -5.02 7.68 5.32
C THR A 93 -5.56 6.80 6.44
N PRO A 94 -6.85 6.38 6.40
CA PRO A 94 -7.45 5.61 7.48
C PRO A 94 -7.05 4.12 7.52
N TRP A 95 -6.43 3.61 6.46
CA TRP A 95 -5.91 2.23 6.43
C TRP A 95 -4.42 2.20 6.79
N THR A 96 -3.87 1.00 6.90
CA THR A 96 -2.46 0.80 7.27
C THR A 96 -1.52 1.45 6.26
N VAL A 97 -0.56 2.22 6.76
CA VAL A 97 0.55 2.78 5.99
C VAL A 97 1.83 2.11 6.47
N VAL A 98 2.53 1.47 5.57
CA VAL A 98 3.74 0.69 5.86
C VAL A 98 4.97 1.49 5.42
N THR A 99 6.02 1.47 6.24
CA THR A 99 7.22 2.30 6.02
C THR A 99 8.48 1.45 5.93
N PRO A 100 8.67 0.72 4.81
CA PRO A 100 9.92 -0.03 4.61
C PRO A 100 11.10 0.92 4.36
N SER A 101 12.29 0.40 4.56
CA SER A 101 13.53 1.09 4.18
C SER A 101 14.04 0.57 2.84
N THR A 102 15.08 1.21 2.32
CA THR A 102 15.73 0.78 1.07
C THR A 102 16.36 -0.61 1.15
N THR A 103 16.55 -1.13 2.36
CA THR A 103 17.18 -2.44 2.59
C THR A 103 16.21 -3.49 3.14
N THR A 104 14.94 -3.15 3.31
CA THR A 104 13.94 -4.11 3.80
C THR A 104 13.90 -5.33 2.86
N PRO A 105 14.16 -6.55 3.37
CA PRO A 105 14.21 -7.73 2.51
C PRO A 105 12.82 -8.22 2.14
N THR A 106 12.76 -9.02 1.07
CA THR A 106 11.55 -9.77 0.71
C THR A 106 11.82 -11.27 0.82
N PHE A 107 10.77 -12.03 1.02
CA PHE A 107 10.82 -13.46 1.29
C PHE A 107 9.92 -14.22 0.32
N GLU A 108 10.32 -15.44 -0.03
CA GLU A 108 9.47 -16.35 -0.80
C GLU A 108 8.24 -16.71 0.02
N PHE A 109 7.09 -16.64 -0.62
CA PHE A 109 5.83 -16.93 0.05
C PHE A 109 5.77 -18.41 0.47
N GLY A 110 5.43 -18.64 1.74
CA GLY A 110 5.29 -19.98 2.30
C GLY A 110 6.56 -20.57 2.91
N THR A 111 7.72 -20.40 2.27
CA THR A 111 9.00 -20.94 2.79
C THR A 111 9.76 -19.95 3.65
N ASN A 112 9.50 -18.67 3.45
CA ASN A 112 10.21 -17.55 4.09
C ASN A 112 11.70 -17.49 3.75
N ASP A 113 12.11 -18.08 2.64
CA ASP A 113 13.48 -17.95 2.14
C ASP A 113 13.68 -16.54 1.56
N ASP A 114 14.83 -15.91 1.85
CA ASP A 114 15.17 -14.59 1.34
C ASP A 114 15.26 -14.63 -0.19
N THR A 115 14.55 -13.72 -0.88
CA THR A 115 14.58 -13.63 -2.34
C THR A 115 15.89 -13.05 -2.87
N GLY A 116 16.66 -12.38 -2.02
CA GLY A 116 17.86 -11.65 -2.43
C GLY A 116 17.60 -10.24 -2.93
N TYR A 117 16.34 -9.79 -2.96
CA TYR A 117 15.97 -8.47 -3.43
C TYR A 117 15.29 -7.65 -2.33
N PRO A 118 15.71 -6.39 -2.10
CA PRO A 118 14.98 -5.51 -1.19
C PRO A 118 13.60 -5.17 -1.76
N VAL A 119 12.70 -4.74 -0.89
CA VAL A 119 11.28 -4.57 -1.19
C VAL A 119 11.03 -3.71 -2.42
N TYR A 120 11.74 -2.61 -2.59
CA TYR A 120 11.49 -1.73 -3.74
C TYR A 120 11.83 -2.42 -5.06
N GLU A 121 12.98 -3.07 -5.15
CA GLU A 121 13.37 -3.83 -6.34
C GLU A 121 12.44 -5.02 -6.60
N ALA A 122 12.07 -5.74 -5.54
CA ALA A 122 11.22 -6.92 -5.66
C ALA A 122 9.86 -6.61 -6.28
N TYR A 123 9.32 -5.41 -6.02
CA TYR A 123 8.03 -4.98 -6.55
C TYR A 123 8.17 -4.10 -7.81
N GLY A 124 9.35 -4.09 -8.43
CA GLY A 124 9.57 -3.44 -9.73
C GLY A 124 9.94 -1.97 -9.67
N ASN A 125 10.48 -1.50 -8.55
CA ASN A 125 10.82 -0.08 -8.34
C ASN A 125 9.67 0.85 -8.74
N PRO A 126 8.48 0.69 -8.15
CA PRO A 126 7.31 1.46 -8.58
C PRO A 126 7.54 2.96 -8.39
N GLY A 127 7.11 3.74 -9.37
CA GLY A 127 7.00 5.19 -9.20
C GLY A 127 5.78 5.51 -8.34
N THR A 128 5.60 6.76 -7.98
CA THR A 128 4.46 7.16 -7.15
C THR A 128 3.55 8.15 -7.87
N PRO A 129 2.24 7.95 -7.79
CA PRO A 129 1.56 6.80 -7.21
C PRO A 129 1.52 5.58 -8.16
N THR A 130 1.63 4.39 -7.61
CA THR A 130 1.39 3.14 -8.36
C THR A 130 0.45 2.27 -7.54
N LEU A 131 -0.57 1.73 -8.19
CA LEU A 131 -1.52 0.81 -7.60
C LEU A 131 -1.18 -0.60 -8.05
N GLN A 132 -1.11 -1.55 -7.12
CA GLN A 132 -0.85 -2.95 -7.42
C GLN A 132 -1.85 -3.83 -6.70
N VAL A 133 -2.25 -4.94 -7.33
CA VAL A 133 -3.04 -5.97 -6.66
C VAL A 133 -2.14 -7.17 -6.39
N ILE A 134 -2.09 -7.58 -5.14
CA ILE A 134 -1.33 -8.73 -4.67
C ILE A 134 -2.33 -9.81 -4.30
N ASP A 135 -2.22 -10.99 -4.89
CA ASP A 135 -3.12 -12.10 -4.59
C ASP A 135 -2.73 -12.80 -3.28
N GLN A 136 -3.57 -13.75 -2.83
CA GLN A 136 -3.34 -14.45 -1.57
C GLN A 136 -2.10 -15.37 -1.59
N ALA A 137 -1.52 -15.63 -2.75
CA ALA A 137 -0.26 -16.36 -2.88
C ALA A 137 0.96 -15.43 -2.88
N GLY A 138 0.76 -14.12 -2.72
CA GLY A 138 1.83 -13.14 -2.70
C GLY A 138 2.28 -12.68 -4.09
N ALA A 139 1.55 -13.02 -5.14
CA ALA A 139 1.91 -12.65 -6.50
C ALA A 139 1.34 -11.28 -6.88
N LEU A 140 2.15 -10.47 -7.56
CA LEU A 140 1.71 -9.22 -8.18
C LEU A 140 0.95 -9.58 -9.45
N VAL A 141 -0.38 -9.39 -9.46
CA VAL A 141 -1.25 -9.85 -10.54
C VAL A 141 -1.83 -8.72 -11.38
N TRP A 142 -1.78 -7.48 -10.91
CA TRP A 142 -2.27 -6.32 -11.63
C TRP A 142 -1.52 -5.07 -11.19
N GLN A 143 -1.30 -4.14 -12.12
CA GLN A 143 -0.67 -2.86 -11.83
C GLN A 143 -1.31 -1.75 -12.65
N SER A 144 -1.46 -0.57 -12.05
CA SER A 144 -2.02 0.59 -12.73
C SER A 144 -1.14 1.05 -13.89
N LYS A 145 -1.78 1.50 -14.98
CA LYS A 145 -1.09 1.94 -16.21
C LYS A 145 -0.71 3.40 -16.19
N THR A 146 -1.28 4.17 -15.27
CA THR A 146 -1.07 5.62 -15.19
C THR A 146 -0.81 6.03 -13.73
N TYR A 147 -0.23 7.22 -13.56
CA TYR A 147 0.05 7.76 -12.24
C TYR A 147 -1.08 8.63 -11.68
N TRP A 148 -2.02 9.06 -12.48
CA TRP A 148 -3.12 9.90 -11.99
C TRP A 148 -4.31 9.05 -11.55
N ALA A 149 -5.07 9.58 -10.56
CA ALA A 149 -6.26 8.91 -10.04
C ALA A 149 -7.30 8.72 -11.15
N ASN A 150 -7.85 7.52 -11.22
CA ASN A 150 -8.77 7.13 -12.29
C ASN A 150 -9.77 6.11 -11.76
N GLU A 151 -11.05 6.47 -11.79
CA GLU A 151 -12.12 5.60 -11.29
C GLU A 151 -12.23 4.28 -12.04
N THR A 152 -11.97 4.28 -13.35
CA THR A 152 -11.99 3.07 -14.16
C THR A 152 -10.90 2.09 -13.74
N LEU A 153 -9.69 2.58 -13.53
CA LEU A 153 -8.58 1.74 -13.06
C LEU A 153 -8.83 1.20 -11.65
N LEU A 154 -9.39 2.02 -10.77
CA LEU A 154 -9.75 1.55 -9.43
C LEU A 154 -10.80 0.45 -9.49
N GLY A 155 -11.82 0.63 -10.33
CA GLY A 155 -12.85 -0.38 -10.57
C GLY A 155 -12.28 -1.69 -11.10
N GLU A 156 -11.33 -1.64 -12.05
CA GLU A 156 -10.62 -2.82 -12.55
C GLU A 156 -9.90 -3.55 -11.42
N ALA A 157 -9.17 -2.80 -10.58
CA ALA A 157 -8.42 -3.37 -9.47
C ALA A 157 -9.33 -4.07 -8.45
N ILE A 158 -10.40 -3.40 -8.04
CA ILE A 158 -11.35 -3.92 -7.03
C ILE A 158 -12.05 -5.17 -7.55
N SER A 159 -12.41 -5.21 -8.81
CA SER A 159 -13.14 -6.32 -9.43
C SER A 159 -12.24 -7.40 -10.02
N PHE A 160 -10.93 -7.30 -9.82
CA PHE A 160 -9.98 -8.24 -10.43
C PHE A 160 -10.29 -9.70 -10.12
N PHE A 161 -10.78 -9.99 -8.93
CA PHE A 161 -11.12 -11.35 -8.50
C PHE A 161 -12.62 -11.69 -8.58
N ASP A 162 -13.41 -10.83 -9.16
CA ASP A 162 -14.87 -11.07 -9.30
C ASP A 162 -15.19 -12.05 -10.43
#